data_472b2d964bf39a0cac53c35a38752638
#
_entry.id   472b2d964bf39a0cac53c35a38752638
#
_cell.length_a   1.000
_cell.length_b   1.000
_cell.length_c   1.000
_cell.angle_alpha   90.00
_cell.angle_beta   90.00
_cell.angle_gamma   90.00
#
_symmetry.space_group_name_H-M   'P 1'
#
loop_
_entity.id
_entity.type
_entity.pdbx_description
1 polymer ?
#
loop_
_entity_poly.entity_id
_entity_poly.type
_entity_poly.pdbx_seq_one_letter_code
_entity_poly.pdbx_strand_id
1 'polypeptide(L)'
;RDTMEYRMLLGREAINGKYLVDPSQSFIQGDITEEQLQEKYKPFTTEKKGLRLGLLASNPNLYSNKRIIEAGEMRGHKVVFLNVEHVYMKLDAATPEIRYRGGNILDKFDAVIPRIKPAVTFYGCALLRQFDTLGVYCLNSADSIGRSRDKLFASQLFSKNDIHIPTTGFAKSPMDTKDLIRMVSGAPLIIKLLESTQGKGVVLAETNKAAESVINAFKSVQTNILVQEFIKEANGHDIRCFVVNGKVVASMQRTAQKGEFRANIHQGGAAAKVKITPEERKLAIKSAKVFNLDVAGVDLIRSNKGPLLLEVNSSPGLQGIENTTGKDIA
;
A
#
# COMPACT_ATOMS: atom_id res chain seq x y z
N ARG A 1 -9.94 33.04 22.61
CA ARG A 1 -9.81 31.65 23.12
C ARG A 1 -9.15 31.61 24.49
N ASP A 2 -8.34 32.58 24.83
CA ASP A 2 -7.60 32.65 26.11
C ASP A 2 -8.41 33.19 27.30
N THR A 3 -9.69 33.53 27.05
CA THR A 3 -10.63 34.06 28.05
C THR A 3 -11.71 33.05 28.46
N MET A 4 -11.63 31.80 28.00
CA MET A 4 -12.57 30.77 28.41
C MET A 4 -12.18 30.21 29.78
N GLU A 5 -13.07 30.32 30.73
CA GLU A 5 -12.90 29.79 32.09
C GLU A 5 -12.77 28.27 32.12
N TYR A 6 -13.33 27.59 31.13
CA TYR A 6 -13.24 26.14 30.93
C TYR A 6 -12.68 25.80 29.54
N ARG A 7 -11.60 24.99 29.49
CA ARG A 7 -10.87 24.68 28.27
C ARG A 7 -11.39 23.47 27.49
N MET A 8 -12.56 22.93 27.84
CA MET A 8 -13.09 21.74 27.16
C MET A 8 -14.24 22.10 26.23
N LEU A 9 -14.10 21.70 24.96
CA LEU A 9 -15.16 21.74 23.96
C LEU A 9 -15.58 20.30 23.65
N LEU A 10 -16.84 19.96 23.93
CA LEU A 10 -17.42 18.68 23.53
C LEU A 10 -18.00 18.80 22.12
N GLY A 11 -17.48 17.99 21.21
CA GLY A 11 -18.02 17.91 19.85
C GLY A 11 -19.40 17.25 19.83
N ARG A 12 -20.21 17.59 18.80
CA ARG A 12 -21.58 17.10 18.63
C ARG A 12 -21.68 15.57 18.70
N GLU A 13 -20.73 14.86 18.13
CA GLU A 13 -20.71 13.39 18.10
C GLU A 13 -20.50 12.77 19.50
N ALA A 14 -19.79 13.45 20.40
CA ALA A 14 -19.54 12.97 21.75
C ALA A 14 -20.80 12.97 22.62
N ILE A 15 -21.77 13.84 22.34
CA ILE A 15 -23.00 14.01 23.11
C ILE A 15 -24.24 13.48 22.39
N ASN A 16 -24.14 13.15 21.11
CA ASN A 16 -25.27 12.73 20.29
C ASN A 16 -25.91 11.42 20.79
N GLY A 17 -27.19 11.47 21.10
CA GLY A 17 -27.99 10.32 21.56
C GLY A 17 -27.68 9.81 22.97
N LYS A 18 -26.77 10.47 23.72
CA LYS A 18 -26.37 10.04 25.07
C LYS A 18 -26.67 11.03 26.14
N TYR A 19 -26.77 12.33 25.81
CA TYR A 19 -26.97 13.41 26.78
C TYR A 19 -27.95 14.44 26.24
N LEU A 20 -28.75 14.99 27.14
CA LEU A 20 -29.54 16.21 26.92
C LEU A 20 -28.74 17.41 27.45
N VAL A 21 -28.48 18.38 26.58
CA VAL A 21 -27.80 19.62 26.96
C VAL A 21 -28.84 20.73 27.11
N ASP A 22 -29.03 21.23 28.32
CA ASP A 22 -29.82 22.43 28.58
C ASP A 22 -28.88 23.63 28.75
N PRO A 23 -28.79 24.51 27.75
CA PRO A 23 -27.86 25.65 27.82
C PRO A 23 -28.33 26.77 28.75
N SER A 24 -29.56 26.69 29.27
CA SER A 24 -30.12 27.71 30.19
C SER A 24 -29.73 27.49 31.65
N GLN A 25 -29.16 26.30 31.97
CA GLN A 25 -28.81 25.94 33.33
C GLN A 25 -27.33 25.56 33.43
N SER A 26 -26.71 25.97 34.53
CA SER A 26 -25.32 25.60 34.86
C SER A 26 -25.32 24.77 36.14
N PHE A 27 -24.42 23.81 36.25
CA PHE A 27 -24.18 23.00 37.45
C PHE A 27 -25.42 22.25 38.01
N ILE A 28 -26.31 21.75 37.13
CA ILE A 28 -27.52 21.00 37.53
C ILE A 28 -27.20 19.78 38.42
N GLN A 29 -26.04 19.18 38.24
CA GLN A 29 -25.55 18.02 39.01
C GLN A 29 -24.76 18.42 40.25
N GLY A 30 -24.68 19.75 40.56
CA GLY A 30 -23.86 20.29 41.65
C GLY A 30 -22.37 20.44 41.28
N ASP A 31 -21.63 21.08 42.16
CA ASP A 31 -20.18 21.19 42.04
C ASP A 31 -19.53 19.83 42.24
N ILE A 32 -18.71 19.43 41.29
CA ILE A 32 -17.92 18.20 41.39
C ILE A 32 -16.63 18.53 42.15
N THR A 33 -16.40 17.87 43.28
CA THR A 33 -15.18 18.05 44.04
C THR A 33 -13.97 17.45 43.27
N GLU A 34 -12.78 17.97 43.56
CA GLU A 34 -11.53 17.49 42.91
C GLU A 34 -11.30 15.99 43.16
N GLU A 35 -11.71 15.47 44.30
CA GLU A 35 -11.67 14.05 44.64
C GLU A 35 -12.65 13.22 43.80
N GLN A 36 -13.87 13.71 43.57
CA GLN A 36 -14.86 13.10 42.69
C GLN A 36 -14.43 13.15 41.21
N LEU A 37 -13.74 14.24 40.83
CA LEU A 37 -13.09 14.32 39.50
C LEU A 37 -11.97 13.28 39.35
N GLN A 38 -11.11 13.13 40.34
CA GLN A 38 -10.02 12.15 40.31
C GLN A 38 -10.55 10.71 40.35
N GLU A 39 -11.66 10.45 41.03
CA GLU A 39 -12.27 9.12 41.06
C GLU A 39 -12.99 8.76 39.75
N LYS A 40 -13.72 9.72 39.13
CA LYS A 40 -14.41 9.53 37.84
C LYS A 40 -13.48 9.64 36.64
N TYR A 41 -12.48 10.47 36.71
CA TYR A 41 -11.46 10.67 35.69
C TYR A 41 -10.12 10.06 36.12
N LYS A 42 -10.13 8.94 36.86
CA LYS A 42 -8.96 8.08 36.85
C LYS A 42 -8.55 8.00 35.38
N PRO A 43 -7.34 8.48 35.00
CA PRO A 43 -6.92 8.37 33.62
C PRO A 43 -7.21 6.93 33.22
N PHE A 44 -7.93 6.75 32.12
CA PHE A 44 -8.10 5.43 31.51
C PHE A 44 -6.68 4.99 31.14
N THR A 45 -5.92 4.57 32.13
CA THR A 45 -4.76 3.73 31.91
C THR A 45 -5.34 2.41 31.46
N THR A 46 -5.80 2.38 30.20
CA THR A 46 -5.69 1.16 29.46
C THR A 46 -4.19 0.88 29.50
N GLU A 47 -3.76 0.00 30.41
CA GLU A 47 -2.56 -0.76 30.14
C GLU A 47 -2.74 -1.17 28.69
N LYS A 48 -1.93 -0.62 27.80
CA LYS A 48 -1.98 -0.97 26.38
C LYS A 48 -1.56 -2.42 26.33
N LYS A 49 -2.56 -3.30 26.51
CA LYS A 49 -2.35 -4.74 26.44
C LYS A 49 -1.69 -4.98 25.09
N GLY A 50 -0.46 -5.47 25.12
CA GLY A 50 0.27 -5.73 23.90
C GLY A 50 -0.53 -6.63 22.98
N LEU A 51 -0.62 -6.26 21.70
CA LEU A 51 -1.32 -7.06 20.70
C LEU A 51 -0.47 -8.26 20.28
N ARG A 52 -1.12 -9.36 19.91
CA ARG A 52 -0.50 -10.51 19.25
C ARG A 52 -0.64 -10.34 17.74
N LEU A 53 0.47 -10.02 17.08
CA LEU A 53 0.53 -9.73 15.65
C LEU A 53 1.16 -10.89 14.89
N GLY A 54 0.54 -11.32 13.79
CA GLY A 54 1.12 -12.28 12.86
C GLY A 54 1.81 -11.57 11.70
N LEU A 55 3.12 -11.74 11.51
CA LEU A 55 3.81 -11.28 10.32
C LEU A 55 3.85 -12.39 9.28
N LEU A 56 2.95 -12.35 8.28
CA LEU A 56 2.82 -13.37 7.25
C LEU A 56 3.76 -13.06 6.08
N ALA A 57 4.88 -13.76 5.98
CA ALA A 57 5.91 -13.53 4.97
C ALA A 57 6.69 -14.82 4.63
N SER A 58 7.55 -14.80 3.59
CA SER A 58 8.34 -15.98 3.21
C SER A 58 9.75 -16.01 3.82
N ASN A 59 10.30 -14.87 4.25
CA ASN A 59 11.68 -14.80 4.75
C ASN A 59 11.79 -13.81 5.91
N PRO A 60 12.08 -14.27 7.14
CA PRO A 60 12.20 -13.40 8.32
C PRO A 60 13.39 -12.46 8.24
N ASN A 61 14.43 -12.80 7.47
CA ASN A 61 15.69 -12.08 7.43
C ASN A 61 15.69 -10.84 6.53
N LEU A 62 14.62 -10.61 5.76
CA LEU A 62 14.49 -9.38 4.97
C LEU A 62 14.41 -8.17 5.89
N TYR A 63 15.12 -7.10 5.54
CA TYR A 63 15.15 -5.84 6.29
C TYR A 63 13.77 -5.40 6.78
N SER A 64 12.80 -5.29 5.87
CA SER A 64 11.45 -4.83 6.22
C SER A 64 10.75 -5.72 7.25
N ASN A 65 10.99 -7.04 7.21
CA ASN A 65 10.37 -7.98 8.13
C ASN A 65 11.00 -7.87 9.53
N LYS A 66 12.34 -7.75 9.61
CA LYS A 66 13.06 -7.49 10.87
C LYS A 66 12.59 -6.18 11.50
N ARG A 67 12.51 -5.09 10.69
CA ARG A 67 12.06 -3.78 11.17
C ARG A 67 10.64 -3.82 11.74
N ILE A 68 9.71 -4.52 11.08
CA ILE A 68 8.32 -4.67 11.58
C ILE A 68 8.28 -5.44 12.90
N ILE A 69 9.09 -6.50 13.04
CA ILE A 69 9.18 -7.26 14.29
C ILE A 69 9.72 -6.35 15.40
N GLU A 70 10.87 -5.74 15.18
CA GLU A 70 11.51 -4.83 16.15
C GLU A 70 10.57 -3.70 16.57
N ALA A 71 9.93 -3.02 15.60
CA ALA A 71 9.02 -1.91 15.87
C ALA A 71 7.78 -2.35 16.66
N GLY A 72 7.25 -3.54 16.39
CA GLY A 72 6.13 -4.11 17.13
C GLY A 72 6.52 -4.45 18.58
N GLU A 73 7.67 -5.10 18.77
CA GLU A 73 8.18 -5.47 20.10
C GLU A 73 8.52 -4.23 20.94
N MET A 74 9.16 -3.22 20.34
CA MET A 74 9.42 -1.94 21.02
C MET A 74 8.15 -1.21 21.48
N ARG A 75 7.01 -1.47 20.86
CA ARG A 75 5.70 -0.93 21.23
C ARG A 75 4.93 -1.83 22.17
N GLY A 76 5.56 -2.90 22.69
CA GLY A 76 4.96 -3.86 23.64
C GLY A 76 4.05 -4.90 22.99
N HIS A 77 4.10 -5.08 21.67
CA HIS A 77 3.35 -6.10 20.97
C HIS A 77 4.15 -7.41 20.87
N LYS A 78 3.45 -8.55 20.80
CA LYS A 78 4.05 -9.85 20.51
C LYS A 78 3.95 -10.11 19.01
N VAL A 79 5.05 -9.99 18.27
CA VAL A 79 5.08 -10.26 16.83
C VAL A 79 5.54 -11.69 16.56
N VAL A 80 4.69 -12.49 15.90
CA VAL A 80 4.97 -13.87 15.53
C VAL A 80 5.20 -13.95 14.02
N PHE A 81 6.39 -14.38 13.61
CA PHE A 81 6.67 -14.62 12.19
C PHE A 81 5.96 -15.89 11.72
N LEU A 82 5.16 -15.78 10.67
CA LEU A 82 4.45 -16.86 10.02
C LEU A 82 4.98 -17.02 8.59
N ASN A 83 5.71 -18.13 8.35
CA ASN A 83 6.11 -18.43 6.99
C ASN A 83 4.87 -18.86 6.19
N VAL A 84 4.55 -18.08 5.14
CA VAL A 84 3.37 -18.30 4.31
C VAL A 84 3.28 -19.72 3.73
N GLU A 85 4.42 -20.34 3.45
CA GLU A 85 4.50 -21.70 2.88
C GLU A 85 4.33 -22.81 3.93
N HIS A 86 4.34 -22.45 5.22
CA HIS A 86 4.14 -23.37 6.34
C HIS A 86 2.77 -23.26 7.02
N VAL A 87 2.02 -22.21 6.67
CA VAL A 87 0.64 -22.02 7.15
C VAL A 87 -0.31 -22.76 6.22
N TYR A 88 -1.24 -23.50 6.75
CA TYR A 88 -2.32 -24.12 5.99
C TYR A 88 -3.64 -24.05 6.74
N MET A 89 -4.75 -24.32 6.06
CA MET A 89 -6.09 -24.07 6.58
C MET A 89 -6.98 -25.30 6.45
N LYS A 90 -7.84 -25.48 7.46
CA LYS A 90 -8.98 -26.37 7.39
C LYS A 90 -10.20 -25.55 6.99
N LEU A 91 -10.82 -25.91 5.87
CA LEU A 91 -12.02 -25.28 5.36
C LEU A 91 -13.22 -26.11 5.82
N ASP A 92 -13.85 -25.66 6.88
CA ASP A 92 -14.98 -26.32 7.51
C ASP A 92 -15.97 -25.26 8.01
N ALA A 93 -17.26 -25.46 7.80
CA ALA A 93 -18.27 -24.46 8.13
C ALA A 93 -18.45 -24.26 9.65
N ALA A 94 -18.28 -25.31 10.43
CA ALA A 94 -18.49 -25.28 11.88
C ALA A 94 -17.21 -24.94 12.65
N THR A 95 -16.07 -25.44 12.17
CA THR A 95 -14.79 -25.32 12.87
C THR A 95 -13.65 -24.98 11.88
N PRO A 96 -13.69 -23.78 11.25
CA PRO A 96 -12.59 -23.34 10.41
C PRO A 96 -11.33 -23.12 11.24
N GLU A 97 -10.18 -23.58 10.73
CA GLU A 97 -8.91 -23.49 11.45
C GLU A 97 -7.79 -23.02 10.55
N ILE A 98 -6.80 -22.37 11.16
CA ILE A 98 -5.49 -22.14 10.55
C ILE A 98 -4.46 -22.91 11.35
N ARG A 99 -3.63 -23.65 10.65
CA ARG A 99 -2.59 -24.50 11.24
C ARG A 99 -1.22 -24.12 10.71
N TYR A 100 -0.22 -24.42 11.50
CA TYR A 100 1.18 -24.26 11.13
C TYR A 100 1.83 -25.64 10.97
N ARG A 101 2.93 -25.68 10.22
CA ARG A 101 3.74 -26.88 9.99
C ARG A 101 3.89 -27.71 11.28
N GLY A 102 3.65 -29.02 11.21
CA GLY A 102 3.63 -29.92 12.36
C GLY A 102 2.25 -30.13 12.97
N GLY A 103 1.17 -29.57 12.38
CA GLY A 103 -0.21 -29.83 12.80
C GLY A 103 -0.76 -28.88 13.87
N ASN A 104 0.07 -27.97 14.38
CA ASN A 104 -0.34 -27.07 15.45
C ASN A 104 -1.40 -26.09 14.96
N ILE A 105 -2.54 -26.02 15.65
CA ILE A 105 -3.53 -24.97 15.43
C ILE A 105 -2.91 -23.64 15.90
N LEU A 106 -2.98 -22.63 15.05
CA LEU A 106 -2.50 -21.30 15.42
C LEU A 106 -3.44 -20.65 16.42
N ASP A 107 -2.87 -20.15 17.51
CA ASP A 107 -3.60 -19.31 18.45
C ASP A 107 -4.15 -18.05 17.76
N LYS A 108 -5.19 -17.48 18.36
CA LYS A 108 -5.80 -16.24 17.86
C LYS A 108 -4.78 -15.10 17.80
N PHE A 109 -4.76 -14.39 16.67
CA PHE A 109 -4.07 -13.12 16.48
C PHE A 109 -5.07 -11.97 16.57
N ASP A 110 -4.61 -10.80 17.04
CA ASP A 110 -5.38 -9.57 16.98
C ASP A 110 -5.34 -8.98 15.56
N ALA A 111 -4.17 -9.10 14.89
CA ALA A 111 -4.01 -8.70 13.50
C ALA A 111 -2.93 -9.50 12.78
N VAL A 112 -3.01 -9.53 11.44
CA VAL A 112 -1.98 -10.10 10.57
C VAL A 112 -1.47 -9.02 9.61
N ILE A 113 -0.14 -8.90 9.54
CA ILE A 113 0.57 -7.99 8.63
C ILE A 113 1.12 -8.82 7.47
N PRO A 114 0.52 -8.74 6.26
CA PRO A 114 0.97 -9.48 5.10
C PRO A 114 2.17 -8.82 4.43
N ARG A 115 3.24 -9.60 4.24
CA ARG A 115 4.41 -9.28 3.44
C ARG A 115 4.60 -10.34 2.35
N ILE A 116 3.51 -10.56 1.59
CA ILE A 116 3.40 -11.62 0.60
C ILE A 116 4.21 -11.26 -0.64
N LYS A 117 5.15 -12.13 -1.05
CA LYS A 117 5.88 -11.98 -2.32
C LYS A 117 4.95 -12.27 -3.52
N PRO A 118 5.20 -11.70 -4.71
CA PRO A 118 4.35 -11.91 -5.90
C PRO A 118 4.11 -13.37 -6.27
N ALA A 119 5.14 -14.22 -6.20
CA ALA A 119 5.03 -15.62 -6.56
C ALA A 119 4.05 -16.45 -5.72
N VAL A 120 3.68 -16.00 -4.53
CA VAL A 120 2.72 -16.68 -3.63
C VAL A 120 1.47 -15.84 -3.38
N THR A 121 1.13 -14.93 -4.30
CA THR A 121 -0.04 -14.04 -4.15
C THR A 121 -1.33 -14.81 -3.94
N PHE A 122 -1.60 -15.82 -4.78
CA PHE A 122 -2.81 -16.63 -4.70
C PHE A 122 -2.98 -17.26 -3.31
N TYR A 123 -1.94 -17.97 -2.87
CA TYR A 123 -1.99 -18.68 -1.58
C TYR A 123 -1.99 -17.73 -0.39
N GLY A 124 -1.17 -16.69 -0.43
CA GLY A 124 -1.14 -15.67 0.63
C GLY A 124 -2.48 -14.96 0.79
N CYS A 125 -3.15 -14.60 -0.32
CA CYS A 125 -4.49 -14.01 -0.27
C CYS A 125 -5.55 -15.02 0.23
N ALA A 126 -5.41 -16.30 -0.08
CA ALA A 126 -6.29 -17.34 0.46
C ALA A 126 -6.16 -17.45 1.98
N LEU A 127 -4.92 -17.43 2.50
CA LEU A 127 -4.67 -17.42 3.95
C LEU A 127 -5.25 -16.17 4.63
N LEU A 128 -5.10 -14.99 4.02
CA LEU A 128 -5.66 -13.76 4.58
C LEU A 128 -7.19 -13.80 4.63
N ARG A 129 -7.86 -14.34 3.62
CA ARG A 129 -9.31 -14.56 3.67
C ARG A 129 -9.71 -15.51 4.80
N GLN A 130 -8.90 -16.53 5.07
CA GLN A 130 -9.17 -17.45 6.19
C GLN A 130 -8.96 -16.75 7.54
N PHE A 131 -7.92 -15.91 7.70
CA PHE A 131 -7.76 -15.08 8.89
C PHE A 131 -8.95 -14.12 9.08
N ASP A 132 -9.40 -13.47 8.02
CA ASP A 132 -10.57 -12.58 8.04
C ASP A 132 -11.85 -13.33 8.44
N THR A 133 -12.09 -14.55 7.91
CA THR A 133 -13.19 -15.43 8.31
C THR A 133 -13.17 -15.76 9.81
N LEU A 134 -11.98 -15.84 10.42
CA LEU A 134 -11.80 -16.04 11.87
C LEU A 134 -11.86 -14.73 12.67
N GLY A 135 -12.21 -13.61 12.05
CA GLY A 135 -12.32 -12.29 12.68
C GLY A 135 -10.98 -11.64 13.01
N VAL A 136 -9.89 -12.05 12.35
CA VAL A 136 -8.56 -11.45 12.51
C VAL A 136 -8.39 -10.31 11.50
N TYR A 137 -8.07 -9.12 11.99
CA TYR A 137 -7.80 -7.97 11.13
C TYR A 137 -6.56 -8.19 10.25
N CYS A 138 -6.67 -7.93 8.94
CA CYS A 138 -5.58 -8.08 7.99
C CYS A 138 -5.15 -6.72 7.41
N LEU A 139 -3.92 -6.34 7.65
CA LEU A 139 -3.31 -5.09 7.18
C LEU A 139 -2.28 -5.38 6.06
N ASN A 140 -2.60 -5.28 4.79
CA ASN A 140 -3.81 -4.98 4.05
C ASN A 140 -4.69 -6.26 3.85
N SER A 141 -5.94 -6.05 3.40
CA SER A 141 -6.84 -7.18 3.09
C SER A 141 -6.42 -7.96 1.85
N ALA A 142 -6.89 -9.21 1.74
CA ALA A 142 -6.65 -10.07 0.57
C ALA A 142 -7.14 -9.43 -0.74
N ASP A 143 -8.31 -8.79 -0.71
CA ASP A 143 -8.92 -8.14 -1.87
C ASP A 143 -8.09 -6.92 -2.32
N SER A 144 -7.69 -6.07 -1.39
CA SER A 144 -6.83 -4.91 -1.67
C SER A 144 -5.49 -5.31 -2.30
N ILE A 145 -4.87 -6.39 -1.79
CA ILE A 145 -3.63 -6.93 -2.33
C ILE A 145 -3.85 -7.50 -3.75
N GLY A 146 -4.90 -8.29 -3.94
CA GLY A 146 -5.21 -8.89 -5.24
C GLY A 146 -5.44 -7.84 -6.31
N ARG A 147 -6.30 -6.86 -6.04
CA ARG A 147 -6.62 -5.76 -6.97
C ARG A 147 -5.40 -4.90 -7.31
N SER A 148 -4.54 -4.59 -6.35
CA SER A 148 -3.36 -3.76 -6.59
C SER A 148 -2.28 -4.46 -7.40
N ARG A 149 -2.28 -5.79 -7.45
CA ARG A 149 -1.32 -6.61 -8.20
C ARG A 149 -1.71 -6.91 -9.63
N ASP A 150 -2.98 -6.84 -9.95
CA ASP A 150 -3.47 -6.93 -11.32
C ASP A 150 -3.27 -5.58 -12.03
N LYS A 151 -2.24 -5.49 -12.87
CA LYS A 151 -1.88 -4.23 -13.54
C LYS A 151 -2.97 -3.73 -14.49
N LEU A 152 -3.68 -4.64 -15.16
CA LEU A 152 -4.74 -4.25 -16.08
C LEU A 152 -5.95 -3.73 -15.31
N PHE A 153 -6.41 -4.49 -14.33
CA PHE A 153 -7.50 -4.07 -13.45
C PHE A 153 -7.16 -2.76 -12.71
N ALA A 154 -5.92 -2.63 -12.22
CA ALA A 154 -5.45 -1.40 -11.57
C ALA A 154 -5.57 -0.20 -12.52
N SER A 155 -5.12 -0.34 -13.78
CA SER A 155 -5.22 0.74 -14.78
C SER A 155 -6.68 1.13 -15.08
N GLN A 156 -7.58 0.15 -15.17
CA GLN A 156 -9.01 0.39 -15.34
C GLN A 156 -9.62 1.11 -14.12
N LEU A 157 -9.22 0.70 -12.92
CA LEU A 157 -9.69 1.31 -11.68
C LEU A 157 -9.18 2.74 -11.52
N PHE A 158 -7.96 3.02 -11.94
CA PHE A 158 -7.41 4.38 -11.97
C PHE A 158 -8.20 5.28 -12.93
N SER A 159 -8.45 4.81 -14.14
CA SER A 159 -9.26 5.53 -15.13
C SER A 159 -10.67 5.83 -14.62
N LYS A 160 -11.33 4.83 -14.02
CA LYS A 160 -12.68 4.98 -13.43
C LYS A 160 -12.75 6.04 -12.32
N ASN A 161 -11.62 6.28 -11.63
CA ASN A 161 -11.55 7.18 -10.48
C ASN A 161 -10.80 8.49 -10.79
N ASP A 162 -10.67 8.90 -12.04
CA ASP A 162 -9.96 10.12 -12.44
C ASP A 162 -8.55 10.21 -11.81
N ILE A 163 -7.81 9.12 -11.86
CA ILE A 163 -6.41 9.04 -11.48
C ILE A 163 -5.59 9.02 -12.75
N HIS A 164 -4.85 10.09 -12.99
CA HIS A 164 -4.04 10.21 -14.19
C HIS A 164 -2.86 9.25 -14.17
N ILE A 165 -2.75 8.46 -15.23
CA ILE A 165 -1.63 7.56 -15.53
C ILE A 165 -1.06 7.91 -16.89
N PRO A 166 0.19 7.54 -17.23
CA PRO A 166 0.65 7.61 -18.61
C PRO A 166 -0.32 6.84 -19.51
N THR A 167 -0.60 7.37 -20.70
CA THR A 167 -1.54 6.72 -21.63
C THR A 167 -1.17 5.26 -21.82
N THR A 168 -2.12 4.36 -21.57
CA THR A 168 -1.88 2.91 -21.53
C THR A 168 -2.88 2.19 -22.41
N GLY A 169 -2.39 1.32 -23.28
CA GLY A 169 -3.19 0.47 -24.17
C GLY A 169 -3.00 -1.01 -23.88
N PHE A 170 -4.05 -1.80 -24.08
CA PHE A 170 -4.05 -3.25 -24.03
C PHE A 170 -4.83 -3.82 -25.20
N ALA A 171 -4.26 -4.81 -25.88
CA ALA A 171 -4.97 -5.59 -26.87
C ALA A 171 -4.44 -7.04 -26.90
N LYS A 172 -5.36 -7.98 -27.05
CA LYS A 172 -5.02 -9.42 -27.09
C LYS A 172 -4.49 -9.84 -28.46
N SER A 173 -5.10 -9.29 -29.54
CA SER A 173 -4.74 -9.68 -30.92
C SER A 173 -3.44 -9.05 -31.39
N PRO A 174 -2.56 -9.82 -32.08
CA PRO A 174 -1.40 -9.26 -32.79
C PRO A 174 -1.79 -8.25 -33.89
N MET A 175 -2.96 -8.37 -34.48
CA MET A 175 -3.44 -7.48 -35.55
C MET A 175 -3.60 -6.03 -35.08
N ASP A 176 -3.82 -5.82 -33.78
CA ASP A 176 -4.01 -4.49 -33.18
C ASP A 176 -2.68 -3.83 -32.75
N THR A 177 -1.53 -4.42 -33.09
CA THR A 177 -0.23 -3.88 -32.64
C THR A 177 0.03 -2.45 -33.08
N LYS A 178 -0.28 -2.11 -34.34
CA LYS A 178 -0.09 -0.75 -34.85
C LYS A 178 -1.04 0.25 -34.21
N ASP A 179 -2.27 -0.17 -33.91
CA ASP A 179 -3.26 0.66 -33.22
C ASP A 179 -2.85 0.93 -31.77
N LEU A 180 -2.33 -0.07 -31.06
CA LEU A 180 -1.76 0.10 -29.71
C LEU A 180 -0.63 1.15 -29.71
N ILE A 181 0.29 1.06 -30.65
CA ILE A 181 1.41 2.01 -30.77
C ILE A 181 0.87 3.43 -31.02
N ARG A 182 -0.11 3.58 -31.93
CA ARG A 182 -0.74 4.89 -32.19
C ARG A 182 -1.48 5.42 -30.97
N MET A 183 -2.18 4.57 -30.23
CA MET A 183 -2.94 4.93 -29.04
C MET A 183 -2.07 5.61 -27.97
N VAL A 184 -0.82 5.18 -27.81
CA VAL A 184 0.13 5.77 -26.86
C VAL A 184 1.05 6.81 -27.48
N SER A 185 0.64 7.39 -28.64
CA SER A 185 1.35 8.46 -29.36
C SER A 185 2.68 8.04 -30.03
N GLY A 186 2.87 6.72 -30.25
CA GLY A 186 4.06 6.20 -30.89
C GLY A 186 5.27 6.04 -29.97
N ALA A 187 6.39 5.69 -30.57
CA ALA A 187 7.65 5.53 -29.83
C ALA A 187 8.35 6.89 -29.56
N PRO A 188 9.15 6.97 -28.48
CA PRO A 188 9.46 5.90 -27.54
C PRO A 188 8.29 5.53 -26.65
N LEU A 189 8.13 4.26 -26.37
CA LEU A 189 7.06 3.72 -25.53
C LEU A 189 7.56 2.60 -24.64
N ILE A 190 6.78 2.30 -23.58
CA ILE A 190 7.08 1.23 -22.63
C ILE A 190 6.16 0.03 -22.90
N ILE A 191 6.74 -1.15 -22.94
CA ILE A 191 6.03 -2.43 -23.00
C ILE A 191 6.21 -3.14 -21.67
N LYS A 192 5.12 -3.50 -21.00
CA LYS A 192 5.14 -4.14 -19.67
C LYS A 192 4.46 -5.51 -19.73
N LEU A 193 5.13 -6.53 -19.24
CA LEU A 193 4.49 -7.83 -18.99
C LEU A 193 3.50 -7.70 -17.83
N LEU A 194 2.29 -8.22 -17.95
CA LEU A 194 1.28 -8.18 -16.88
C LEU A 194 1.73 -8.98 -15.66
N GLU A 195 2.32 -10.13 -15.85
CA GLU A 195 2.69 -11.06 -14.78
C GLU A 195 4.09 -10.85 -14.22
N SER A 196 4.73 -9.70 -14.53
CA SER A 196 6.09 -9.40 -14.07
C SER A 196 6.12 -8.43 -12.89
N THR A 197 7.23 -8.47 -12.13
CA THR A 197 7.44 -7.63 -10.94
C THR A 197 8.87 -7.09 -10.88
N GLN A 198 9.11 -6.07 -10.05
CA GLN A 198 10.43 -5.48 -9.79
C GLN A 198 11.13 -4.91 -11.05
N GLY A 199 10.36 -4.41 -12.03
CA GLY A 199 10.93 -3.91 -13.29
C GLY A 199 11.42 -4.99 -14.25
N LYS A 200 11.31 -6.27 -13.90
CA LYS A 200 11.52 -7.37 -14.85
C LYS A 200 10.38 -7.41 -15.85
N GLY A 201 10.67 -7.63 -17.14
CA GLY A 201 9.64 -7.61 -18.19
C GLY A 201 9.08 -6.23 -18.51
N VAL A 202 9.86 -5.18 -18.29
CA VAL A 202 9.60 -3.81 -18.77
C VAL A 202 10.65 -3.46 -19.82
N VAL A 203 10.19 -3.12 -21.03
CA VAL A 203 11.04 -2.83 -22.19
C VAL A 203 10.74 -1.42 -22.69
N LEU A 204 11.77 -0.63 -22.92
CA LEU A 204 11.69 0.63 -23.67
C LEU A 204 11.91 0.33 -25.15
N ALA A 205 10.95 0.70 -25.98
CA ALA A 205 11.08 0.64 -27.43
C ALA A 205 11.25 2.07 -27.98
N GLU A 206 12.43 2.36 -28.48
CA GLU A 206 12.79 3.72 -28.94
C GLU A 206 12.23 4.08 -30.31
N THR A 207 11.87 3.07 -31.12
CA THR A 207 11.26 3.25 -32.44
C THR A 207 10.01 2.42 -32.60
N ASN A 208 9.10 2.85 -33.49
CA ASN A 208 7.87 2.08 -33.78
C ASN A 208 8.18 0.67 -34.30
N LYS A 209 9.23 0.52 -35.11
CA LYS A 209 9.65 -0.78 -35.64
C LYS A 209 10.13 -1.72 -34.52
N ALA A 210 10.91 -1.21 -33.56
CA ALA A 210 11.32 -1.97 -32.39
C ALA A 210 10.10 -2.34 -31.51
N ALA A 211 9.17 -1.41 -31.31
CA ALA A 211 7.92 -1.65 -30.58
C ALA A 211 7.10 -2.76 -31.23
N GLU A 212 6.87 -2.70 -32.55
CA GLU A 212 6.15 -3.75 -33.29
C GLU A 212 6.81 -5.12 -33.12
N SER A 213 8.13 -5.19 -33.25
CA SER A 213 8.89 -6.45 -33.11
C SER A 213 8.74 -7.05 -31.72
N VAL A 214 8.91 -6.24 -30.68
CA VAL A 214 8.79 -6.70 -29.28
C VAL A 214 7.37 -7.11 -28.93
N ILE A 215 6.37 -6.30 -29.32
CA ILE A 215 4.95 -6.60 -29.06
C ILE A 215 4.55 -7.92 -29.73
N ASN A 216 4.92 -8.10 -31.02
CA ASN A 216 4.59 -9.29 -31.76
C ASN A 216 5.31 -10.53 -31.20
N ALA A 217 6.56 -10.40 -30.77
CA ALA A 217 7.28 -11.48 -30.11
C ALA A 217 6.58 -11.95 -28.81
N PHE A 218 6.13 -11.02 -27.96
CA PHE A 218 5.39 -11.39 -26.75
C PHE A 218 4.02 -11.99 -27.06
N LYS A 219 3.30 -11.45 -28.04
CA LYS A 219 1.99 -11.98 -28.44
C LYS A 219 2.10 -13.37 -29.08
N SER A 220 3.18 -13.66 -29.82
CA SER A 220 3.40 -15.00 -30.43
C SER A 220 3.52 -16.10 -29.38
N VAL A 221 4.03 -15.79 -28.20
CA VAL A 221 4.08 -16.70 -27.04
C VAL A 221 2.89 -16.52 -26.08
N GLN A 222 1.82 -15.90 -26.54
CA GLN A 222 0.56 -15.67 -25.83
C GLN A 222 0.70 -14.90 -24.50
N THR A 223 1.76 -14.14 -24.33
CA THR A 223 2.00 -13.35 -23.14
C THR A 223 1.18 -12.05 -23.16
N ASN A 224 0.50 -11.75 -22.07
CA ASN A 224 -0.26 -10.53 -21.92
C ASN A 224 0.67 -9.34 -21.60
N ILE A 225 0.50 -8.26 -22.35
CA ILE A 225 1.32 -7.04 -22.23
C ILE A 225 0.45 -5.79 -22.16
N LEU A 226 0.97 -4.77 -21.48
CA LEU A 226 0.51 -3.38 -21.59
C LEU A 226 1.51 -2.59 -22.43
N VAL A 227 1.00 -1.71 -23.28
CA VAL A 227 1.80 -0.70 -23.98
C VAL A 227 1.49 0.66 -23.36
N GLN A 228 2.52 1.42 -23.01
CA GLN A 228 2.36 2.66 -22.26
C GLN A 228 3.24 3.78 -22.82
N GLU A 229 2.71 5.00 -22.80
CA GLU A 229 3.44 6.23 -23.13
C GLU A 229 4.72 6.32 -22.29
N PHE A 230 5.82 6.69 -22.93
CA PHE A 230 7.07 6.99 -22.23
C PHE A 230 7.16 8.48 -21.88
N ILE A 231 7.32 8.78 -20.61
CA ILE A 231 7.41 10.16 -20.08
C ILE A 231 8.87 10.61 -20.13
N LYS A 232 9.28 11.19 -21.25
CA LYS A 232 10.67 11.62 -21.53
C LYS A 232 11.17 12.67 -20.53
N GLU A 233 10.30 13.63 -20.22
CA GLU A 233 10.62 14.78 -19.35
C GLU A 233 10.91 14.38 -17.90
N ALA A 234 10.57 13.17 -17.50
CA ALA A 234 10.93 12.63 -16.20
C ALA A 234 12.43 12.32 -16.07
N ASN A 235 13.17 12.22 -17.18
CA ASN A 235 14.62 12.02 -17.19
C ASN A 235 15.11 10.86 -16.30
N GLY A 236 14.40 9.73 -16.32
CA GLY A 236 14.75 8.58 -15.48
C GLY A 236 14.51 8.80 -13.99
N HIS A 237 13.67 9.77 -13.61
CA HIS A 237 13.28 10.01 -12.22
C HIS A 237 11.85 9.53 -11.98
N ASP A 238 11.63 8.95 -10.82
CA ASP A 238 10.30 8.73 -10.26
C ASP A 238 10.26 9.09 -8.77
N ILE A 239 9.07 9.17 -8.21
CA ILE A 239 8.84 9.51 -6.80
C ILE A 239 8.11 8.35 -6.15
N ARG A 240 8.69 7.78 -5.10
CA ARG A 240 7.98 6.88 -4.21
C ARG A 240 7.42 7.61 -3.01
N CYS A 241 6.10 7.58 -2.86
CA CYS A 241 5.41 8.00 -1.66
C CYS A 241 5.05 6.77 -0.81
N PHE A 242 5.35 6.81 0.49
CA PHE A 242 4.91 5.80 1.44
C PHE A 242 3.66 6.30 2.15
N VAL A 243 2.55 5.59 1.95
CA VAL A 243 1.23 5.94 2.49
C VAL A 243 0.90 4.98 3.63
N VAL A 244 0.53 5.53 4.78
CA VAL A 244 0.04 4.76 5.93
C VAL A 244 -1.24 5.43 6.41
N ASN A 245 -2.31 4.69 6.51
CA ASN A 245 -3.63 5.15 6.97
C ASN A 245 -4.03 6.50 6.35
N GLY A 246 -4.00 6.58 5.02
CA GLY A 246 -4.39 7.76 4.26
C GLY A 246 -3.46 8.98 4.38
N LYS A 247 -2.24 8.81 4.90
CA LYS A 247 -1.25 9.89 5.02
C LYS A 247 0.05 9.51 4.34
N VAL A 248 0.65 10.43 3.58
CA VAL A 248 2.03 10.25 3.09
C VAL A 248 2.99 10.53 4.24
N VAL A 249 3.59 9.47 4.78
CA VAL A 249 4.51 9.54 5.93
C VAL A 249 5.96 9.82 5.49
N ALA A 250 6.34 9.36 4.30
CA ALA A 250 7.66 9.61 3.71
C ALA A 250 7.59 9.65 2.19
N SER A 251 8.56 10.31 1.55
CA SER A 251 8.73 10.35 0.11
C SER A 251 10.21 10.40 -0.26
N MET A 252 10.55 9.72 -1.37
CA MET A 252 11.90 9.75 -1.96
C MET A 252 11.80 9.82 -3.47
N GLN A 253 12.74 10.50 -4.09
CA GLN A 253 12.98 10.44 -5.52
C GLN A 253 13.96 9.31 -5.79
N ARG A 254 13.65 8.48 -6.79
CA ARG A 254 14.57 7.49 -7.31
C ARG A 254 15.08 7.97 -8.67
N THR A 255 16.33 7.67 -8.96
CA THR A 255 16.99 8.09 -10.20
C THR A 255 17.61 6.86 -10.85
N ALA A 256 17.31 6.64 -12.11
CA ALA A 256 17.89 5.58 -12.91
C ALA A 256 19.40 5.78 -13.09
N GLN A 257 20.14 4.67 -13.27
CA GLN A 257 21.54 4.75 -13.68
C GLN A 257 21.68 5.32 -15.11
N LYS A 258 22.83 5.85 -15.40
CA LYS A 258 23.12 6.37 -16.76
C LYS A 258 22.95 5.25 -17.78
N GLY A 259 22.12 5.50 -18.79
CA GLY A 259 21.78 4.52 -19.83
C GLY A 259 20.62 3.59 -19.48
N GLU A 260 20.04 3.73 -18.29
CA GLU A 260 18.85 3.02 -17.85
C GLU A 260 17.68 3.99 -17.69
N PHE A 261 16.47 3.56 -17.98
CA PHE A 261 15.25 4.38 -17.83
C PHE A 261 14.46 4.04 -16.55
N ARG A 262 14.72 2.88 -15.95
CA ARG A 262 14.03 2.39 -14.74
C ARG A 262 14.74 2.90 -13.49
N ALA A 263 14.05 3.70 -12.70
CA ALA A 263 14.58 4.29 -11.46
C ALA A 263 14.62 3.33 -10.26
N ASN A 264 14.51 2.01 -10.49
CA ASN A 264 14.39 1.02 -9.42
C ASN A 264 15.72 0.86 -8.66
N ILE A 265 15.70 1.07 -7.34
CA ILE A 265 16.88 0.96 -6.46
C ILE A 265 17.52 -0.43 -6.54
N HIS A 266 16.73 -1.50 -6.66
CA HIS A 266 17.25 -2.87 -6.78
C HIS A 266 18.00 -3.14 -8.09
N GLN A 267 17.93 -2.21 -9.03
CA GLN A 267 18.69 -2.23 -10.29
C GLN A 267 19.84 -1.22 -10.28
N GLY A 268 20.25 -0.75 -9.09
CA GLY A 268 21.34 0.17 -8.91
C GLY A 268 20.98 1.66 -9.01
N GLY A 269 19.69 1.99 -9.07
CA GLY A 269 19.23 3.39 -9.00
C GLY A 269 19.61 4.07 -7.68
N ALA A 270 19.83 5.38 -7.75
CA ALA A 270 20.05 6.23 -6.58
C ALA A 270 18.72 6.68 -5.96
N ALA A 271 18.74 7.01 -4.67
CA ALA A 271 17.58 7.59 -3.99
C ALA A 271 17.99 8.84 -3.20
N ALA A 272 17.12 9.84 -3.20
CA ALA A 272 17.30 11.09 -2.47
C ALA A 272 15.98 11.55 -1.81
N LYS A 273 16.08 12.31 -0.71
CA LYS A 273 14.90 12.97 -0.13
C LYS A 273 14.27 13.90 -1.15
N VAL A 274 12.95 13.92 -1.23
CA VAL A 274 12.20 14.83 -2.09
C VAL A 274 11.06 15.48 -1.34
N LYS A 275 10.84 16.76 -1.59
CA LYS A 275 9.62 17.46 -1.16
C LYS A 275 8.59 17.28 -2.26
N ILE A 276 7.49 16.62 -1.93
CA ILE A 276 6.36 16.42 -2.86
C ILE A 276 5.43 17.63 -2.84
N THR A 277 4.79 17.88 -3.99
CA THR A 277 3.78 18.92 -4.11
C THR A 277 2.45 18.51 -3.47
N PRO A 278 1.51 19.46 -3.23
CA PRO A 278 0.16 19.13 -2.76
C PRO A 278 -0.57 18.18 -3.70
N GLU A 279 -0.41 18.34 -5.03
CA GLU A 279 -1.01 17.50 -6.06
C GLU A 279 -0.45 16.08 -6.00
N GLU A 280 0.87 15.91 -5.89
CA GLU A 280 1.53 14.61 -5.73
C GLU A 280 1.05 13.89 -4.46
N ARG A 281 0.93 14.63 -3.36
CA ARG A 281 0.40 14.11 -2.10
C ARG A 281 -1.06 13.65 -2.23
N LYS A 282 -1.91 14.46 -2.85
CA LYS A 282 -3.32 14.14 -3.09
C LYS A 282 -3.46 12.91 -3.98
N LEU A 283 -2.66 12.86 -5.06
CA LEU A 283 -2.63 11.73 -5.98
C LEU A 283 -2.21 10.44 -5.26
N ALA A 284 -1.14 10.47 -4.47
CA ALA A 284 -0.66 9.30 -3.73
C ALA A 284 -1.72 8.76 -2.75
N ILE A 285 -2.37 9.64 -1.99
CA ILE A 285 -3.41 9.25 -1.03
C ILE A 285 -4.63 8.69 -1.77
N LYS A 286 -5.10 9.35 -2.83
CA LYS A 286 -6.24 8.89 -3.64
C LYS A 286 -5.97 7.51 -4.24
N SER A 287 -4.75 7.29 -4.74
CA SER A 287 -4.33 6.02 -5.34
C SER A 287 -4.33 4.85 -4.36
N ALA A 288 -3.84 5.06 -3.13
CA ALA A 288 -3.91 4.04 -2.08
C ALA A 288 -5.36 3.74 -1.66
N LYS A 289 -6.19 4.79 -1.51
CA LYS A 289 -7.60 4.70 -1.10
C LYS A 289 -8.46 3.91 -2.07
N VAL A 290 -8.22 4.03 -3.38
CA VAL A 290 -8.98 3.31 -4.43
C VAL A 290 -8.89 1.79 -4.27
N PHE A 291 -7.79 1.28 -3.71
CA PHE A 291 -7.62 -0.13 -3.39
C PHE A 291 -7.96 -0.49 -1.94
N ASN A 292 -8.37 0.45 -1.09
CA ASN A 292 -8.49 0.27 0.36
C ASN A 292 -7.18 -0.24 0.98
N LEU A 293 -6.05 0.33 0.59
CA LEU A 293 -4.76 -0.02 1.16
C LEU A 293 -4.43 0.93 2.31
N ASP A 294 -4.32 0.37 3.52
CA ASP A 294 -3.87 1.10 4.70
C ASP A 294 -2.36 1.37 4.65
N VAL A 295 -1.60 0.45 4.05
CA VAL A 295 -0.18 0.61 3.79
C VAL A 295 0.09 0.43 2.30
N ALA A 296 0.67 1.44 1.67
CA ALA A 296 0.99 1.42 0.25
C ALA A 296 2.29 2.14 -0.08
N GLY A 297 3.02 1.62 -1.06
CA GLY A 297 4.05 2.35 -1.79
C GLY A 297 3.47 2.84 -3.11
N VAL A 298 3.36 4.14 -3.30
CA VAL A 298 2.80 4.76 -4.50
C VAL A 298 3.92 5.37 -5.31
N ASP A 299 4.06 4.94 -6.56
CA ASP A 299 5.07 5.43 -7.48
C ASP A 299 4.47 6.43 -8.46
N LEU A 300 5.01 7.63 -8.46
CA LEU A 300 4.57 8.75 -9.28
C LEU A 300 5.69 9.16 -10.23
N ILE A 301 5.30 9.71 -11.38
CA ILE A 301 6.22 10.31 -12.34
C ILE A 301 5.77 11.73 -12.66
N ARG A 302 6.72 12.67 -12.75
CA ARG A 302 6.45 14.05 -13.15
C ARG A 302 6.39 14.17 -14.66
N SER A 303 5.33 14.77 -15.16
CA SER A 303 5.16 15.08 -16.58
C SER A 303 4.87 16.56 -16.80
N ASN A 304 4.93 17.00 -18.05
CA ASN A 304 4.54 18.35 -18.45
C ASN A 304 3.03 18.64 -18.22
N LYS A 305 2.23 17.58 -17.99
CA LYS A 305 0.79 17.67 -17.73
C LYS A 305 0.45 17.49 -16.22
N GLY A 306 1.46 17.53 -15.35
CA GLY A 306 1.32 17.27 -13.92
C GLY A 306 1.80 15.87 -13.50
N PRO A 307 1.61 15.49 -12.23
CA PRO A 307 2.02 14.19 -11.74
C PRO A 307 1.12 13.08 -12.29
N LEU A 308 1.74 11.99 -12.72
CA LEU A 308 1.06 10.77 -13.16
C LEU A 308 1.40 9.60 -12.24
N LEU A 309 0.44 8.71 -12.02
CA LEU A 309 0.63 7.50 -11.25
C LEU A 309 1.25 6.40 -12.13
N LEU A 310 2.31 5.76 -11.65
CA LEU A 310 2.91 4.59 -12.31
C LEU A 310 2.36 3.27 -11.76
N GLU A 311 2.38 3.11 -10.43
CA GLU A 311 1.91 1.88 -9.77
C GLU A 311 1.64 2.09 -8.27
N VAL A 312 0.88 1.16 -7.69
CA VAL A 312 0.62 1.07 -6.26
C VAL A 312 1.03 -0.30 -5.74
N ASN A 313 1.90 -0.32 -4.74
CA ASN A 313 2.46 -1.52 -4.14
C ASN A 313 1.86 -1.79 -2.76
N SER A 314 1.17 -2.91 -2.58
CA SER A 314 0.54 -3.32 -1.31
C SER A 314 1.52 -3.85 -0.25
N SER A 315 2.76 -4.11 -0.60
CA SER A 315 3.81 -4.57 0.34
C SER A 315 5.12 -3.85 0.06
N PRO A 316 5.18 -2.51 0.25
CA PRO A 316 6.36 -1.73 -0.09
C PRO A 316 7.56 -2.08 0.81
N GLY A 317 8.79 -2.04 0.24
CA GLY A 317 10.01 -2.22 1.01
C GLY A 317 10.31 -1.02 1.90
N LEU A 318 10.77 -1.26 3.13
CA LEU A 318 11.12 -0.20 4.08
C LEU A 318 12.56 0.30 3.91
N GLN A 319 13.50 -0.58 3.56
CA GLN A 319 14.94 -0.27 3.55
C GLN A 319 15.31 0.99 2.76
N GLY A 320 14.85 1.08 1.52
CA GLY A 320 15.19 2.21 0.66
C GLY A 320 14.68 3.54 1.20
N ILE A 321 13.44 3.58 1.69
CA ILE A 321 12.84 4.83 2.16
C ILE A 321 13.32 5.23 3.55
N GLU A 322 13.55 4.29 4.47
CA GLU A 322 14.11 4.56 5.80
C GLU A 322 15.55 5.06 5.68
N ASN A 323 16.40 4.37 4.88
CA ASN A 323 17.78 4.80 4.64
C ASN A 323 17.87 6.19 3.99
N THR A 324 16.97 6.47 3.04
CA THR A 324 16.96 7.76 2.32
C THR A 324 16.42 8.90 3.18
N THR A 325 15.37 8.65 3.96
CA THR A 325 14.69 9.73 4.70
C THR A 325 15.13 9.86 6.15
N GLY A 326 15.76 8.83 6.72
CA GLY A 326 16.09 8.75 8.14
C GLY A 326 14.88 8.68 9.05
N LYS A 327 13.70 8.32 8.49
CA LYS A 327 12.46 8.17 9.27
C LYS A 327 12.23 6.71 9.63
N ASP A 328 11.81 6.47 10.86
CA ASP A 328 11.24 5.19 11.28
C ASP A 328 9.83 5.06 10.65
N ILE A 329 9.67 4.08 9.77
CA ILE A 329 8.42 3.83 9.04
C ILE A 329 7.73 2.56 9.54
N ALA A 330 8.48 1.64 10.16
CA ALA A 330 7.99 0.35 10.64
C ALA A 330 7.00 0.46 11.81
#